data_88919dae9ada0366960ded98bd99a365
#
_entry.id   88919dae9ada0366960ded98bd99a365
#
_cell.length_a   1.000
_cell.length_b   1.000
_cell.length_c   1.000
_cell.angle_alpha   90.00
_cell.angle_beta   90.00
_cell.angle_gamma   90.00
#
_symmetry.space_group_name_H-M   'P 1'
#
loop_
_entity.id
_entity.type
_entity.pdbx_description
1 polymer ?
#
loop_
_entity_poly.entity_id
_entity_poly.type
_entity_poly.pdbx_seq_one_letter_code
_entity_poly.pdbx_strand_id
1 'polypeptide(L)'
;MPDRTTGFRFQDTFLAIEDPNIVPSDRMPGILRKCMSTITNGSNGTNGGGYLEFERPLAKIEKQIEELESTQAVTGRDLSEMIRTVRSELLTAKRKLYADLNAWETVQVARHPRRPLTPDYLGMMVRDFCELHGDRNFRDDRAIITGFGRIGPHKCMFIGHNKGKDTKERLENCFGMAHPEGYRKALAKMKLAEKFGVPVVCLIDTAGAYPGIGAEERGIAYAIAVNLMEMARLKVPVVCVVIGEGGSGGALGIGVGDRVAMFEHAYYSVISPEGCAAILWKSAEHAQTAAKALKFTSKELRKLNLIDDVIKEPLGGAHRDPAAAAASLEKYIVESLRDLKRVKPETLLKRRYKRLRELGSFFTVEGAAAAKISATKPRTRAAIKRAPKVIVAPATARPVAIEA
;
A
#
# COMPACT_ATOMS: atom_id res chain seq x y z
N MET A 1 51.19 -41.22 -20.91
CA MET A 1 51.49 -40.06 -20.10
C MET A 1 51.96 -38.95 -21.00
N PRO A 2 51.27 -37.87 -21.14
CA PRO A 2 51.58 -36.67 -20.39
C PRO A 2 50.28 -35.92 -19.91
N ASP A 3 50.47 -35.21 -18.89
CA ASP A 3 49.68 -34.22 -18.21
C ASP A 3 49.17 -33.10 -19.12
N ARG A 4 47.87 -32.73 -19.04
CA ARG A 4 47.30 -31.48 -19.58
C ARG A 4 46.27 -30.90 -18.63
N THR A 5 46.74 -30.22 -17.62
CA THR A 5 46.04 -29.15 -16.93
C THR A 5 45.94 -27.96 -17.88
N THR A 6 44.77 -27.72 -18.48
CA THR A 6 44.43 -26.44 -19.09
C THR A 6 43.35 -25.78 -18.27
N GLY A 7 43.77 -24.79 -17.51
CA GLY A 7 42.89 -23.86 -16.80
C GLY A 7 42.07 -23.04 -17.78
N PHE A 8 40.75 -23.12 -17.64
CA PHE A 8 39.83 -22.19 -18.30
C PHE A 8 39.84 -20.91 -17.45
N ARG A 9 40.45 -19.85 -17.94
CA ARG A 9 40.23 -18.48 -17.46
C ARG A 9 38.89 -18.02 -18.04
N PHE A 10 37.93 -17.80 -17.17
CA PHE A 10 36.77 -16.97 -17.46
C PHE A 10 37.25 -15.51 -17.52
N GLN A 11 37.52 -15.03 -18.72
CA GLN A 11 37.63 -13.59 -18.98
C GLN A 11 36.25 -13.05 -19.35
N ASP A 12 35.90 -12.08 -18.55
CA ASP A 12 34.86 -11.07 -18.69
C ASP A 12 34.41 -10.81 -20.13
N THR A 13 33.15 -11.18 -20.41
CA THR A 13 32.35 -10.47 -21.38
C THR A 13 30.96 -10.28 -20.72
N PHE A 14 30.88 -9.29 -19.84
CA PHE A 14 29.62 -8.69 -19.51
C PHE A 14 29.13 -7.92 -20.74
N LEU A 15 28.44 -8.61 -21.63
CA LEU A 15 27.48 -7.98 -22.50
C LEU A 15 26.37 -7.47 -21.55
N ALA A 16 26.38 -6.16 -21.30
CA ALA A 16 25.25 -5.45 -20.71
C ALA A 16 24.06 -5.72 -21.64
N ILE A 17 23.21 -6.66 -21.26
CA ILE A 17 21.87 -6.79 -21.82
C ILE A 17 21.14 -5.54 -21.34
N GLU A 18 21.17 -4.48 -22.15
CA GLU A 18 20.28 -3.35 -21.99
C GLU A 18 18.86 -3.91 -22.11
N ASP A 19 18.13 -3.96 -20.98
CA ASP A 19 16.72 -4.32 -21.00
C ASP A 19 15.99 -3.22 -21.79
N PRO A 20 15.43 -3.51 -22.98
CA PRO A 20 14.79 -2.51 -23.84
C PRO A 20 13.57 -1.85 -23.19
N ASN A 21 13.17 -2.30 -21.99
CA ASN A 21 12.05 -1.75 -21.23
C ASN A 21 12.47 -0.78 -20.11
N ILE A 22 13.76 -0.59 -19.86
CA ILE A 22 14.23 0.49 -19.00
C ILE A 22 14.32 1.75 -19.86
N VAL A 23 13.25 2.54 -19.88
CA VAL A 23 13.24 3.85 -20.54
C VAL A 23 14.16 4.78 -19.76
N PRO A 24 15.26 5.30 -20.32
CA PRO A 24 16.11 6.28 -19.68
C PRO A 24 15.29 7.48 -19.22
N SER A 25 15.68 8.10 -18.10
CA SER A 25 14.91 9.18 -17.46
C SER A 25 14.64 10.37 -18.38
N ASP A 26 15.45 10.58 -19.40
CA ASP A 26 15.33 11.62 -20.41
C ASP A 26 14.25 11.34 -21.48
N ARG A 27 13.91 10.06 -21.68
CA ARG A 27 12.87 9.62 -22.63
C ARG A 27 11.52 9.30 -21.98
N MET A 28 11.38 9.50 -20.67
CA MET A 28 10.09 9.28 -19.99
C MET A 28 9.10 10.38 -20.38
N PRO A 29 7.80 10.04 -20.61
CA PRO A 29 6.73 11.02 -20.80
C PRO A 29 6.70 12.02 -19.64
N GLY A 30 6.45 13.30 -19.92
CA GLY A 30 6.49 14.38 -18.94
C GLY A 30 5.63 14.14 -17.69
N ILE A 31 4.52 13.42 -17.82
CA ILE A 31 3.65 13.02 -16.71
C ILE A 31 4.35 12.01 -15.79
N LEU A 32 5.04 11.00 -16.34
CA LEU A 32 5.81 10.02 -15.57
C LEU A 32 7.01 10.67 -14.87
N ARG A 33 7.72 11.55 -15.55
CA ARG A 33 8.83 12.33 -14.98
C ARG A 33 8.33 13.21 -13.84
N LYS A 34 7.15 13.80 -13.96
CA LYS A 34 6.52 14.63 -12.94
C LYS A 34 5.99 13.78 -11.78
N CYS A 35 5.39 12.62 -12.02
CA CYS A 35 5.03 11.66 -10.97
C CYS A 35 6.26 11.13 -10.22
N MET A 36 7.33 10.75 -10.93
CA MET A 36 8.57 10.28 -10.30
C MET A 36 9.27 11.39 -9.51
N SER A 37 9.36 12.62 -10.04
CA SER A 37 9.91 13.76 -9.29
C SER A 37 9.07 14.09 -8.06
N THR A 38 7.76 13.89 -8.10
CA THR A 38 6.86 14.11 -6.97
C THR A 38 7.03 13.00 -5.92
N ILE A 39 7.25 11.75 -6.35
CA ILE A 39 7.55 10.62 -5.46
C ILE A 39 8.93 10.80 -4.81
N THR A 40 9.94 11.25 -5.58
CA THR A 40 11.29 11.51 -5.05
C THR A 40 11.36 12.78 -4.19
N ASN A 41 10.62 13.84 -4.54
CA ASN A 41 10.55 15.07 -3.75
C ASN A 41 9.71 14.92 -2.47
N GLY A 42 8.76 13.97 -2.41
CA GLY A 42 8.07 13.62 -1.17
C GLY A 42 8.99 12.99 -0.11
N SER A 43 10.17 12.48 -0.50
CA SER A 43 11.21 11.98 0.42
C SER A 43 12.19 13.06 0.89
N ASN A 44 12.17 14.27 0.31
CA ASN A 44 13.14 15.34 0.64
C ASN A 44 12.84 16.10 1.94
N GLY A 45 11.92 15.64 2.77
CA GLY A 45 11.65 16.24 4.09
C GLY A 45 12.62 15.82 5.21
N THR A 46 13.60 14.95 4.95
CA THR A 46 14.55 14.54 5.98
C THR A 46 15.85 15.34 5.86
N ASN A 47 16.09 16.25 6.80
CA ASN A 47 17.43 16.83 7.00
C ASN A 47 18.37 15.73 7.50
N GLY A 48 19.68 15.81 7.20
CA GLY A 48 20.77 14.83 7.39
C GLY A 48 20.79 13.86 8.58
N GLY A 49 19.77 13.86 9.45
CA GLY A 49 19.57 12.94 10.57
C GLY A 49 18.36 12.00 10.44
N GLY A 50 17.63 12.01 9.31
CA GLY A 50 16.47 11.14 9.12
C GLY A 50 15.22 11.58 9.88
N TYR A 51 15.10 12.87 10.23
CA TYR A 51 13.92 13.47 10.85
C TYR A 51 13.05 14.16 9.80
N LEU A 52 11.74 14.03 9.96
CA LEU A 52 10.76 14.79 9.19
C LEU A 52 10.73 16.25 9.67
N GLU A 53 10.21 17.15 8.85
CA GLU A 53 10.22 18.57 9.19
C GLU A 53 9.48 18.88 10.50
N PHE A 54 8.35 18.26 10.72
CA PHE A 54 7.57 18.41 11.96
C PHE A 54 8.24 17.77 13.20
N GLU A 55 9.22 16.86 13.00
CA GLU A 55 9.99 16.23 14.07
C GLU A 55 11.22 17.06 14.51
N ARG A 56 11.52 18.20 13.88
CA ARG A 56 12.67 19.06 14.26
C ARG A 56 12.78 19.38 15.76
N PRO A 57 11.66 19.60 16.50
CA PRO A 57 11.75 19.80 17.94
C PRO A 57 12.29 18.58 18.68
N LEU A 58 11.97 17.36 18.24
CA LEU A 58 12.46 16.11 18.82
C LEU A 58 13.95 15.93 18.55
N ALA A 59 14.39 16.24 17.32
CA ALA A 59 15.81 16.17 16.95
C ALA A 59 16.70 17.04 17.84
N LYS A 60 16.21 18.22 18.25
CA LYS A 60 16.95 19.09 19.18
C LYS A 60 17.13 18.47 20.56
N ILE A 61 16.09 17.82 21.09
CA ILE A 61 16.12 17.18 22.40
C ILE A 61 17.02 15.91 22.32
N GLU A 62 16.94 15.14 21.25
CA GLU A 62 17.79 13.95 21.05
C GLU A 62 19.27 14.36 20.97
N LYS A 63 19.60 15.44 20.25
CA LYS A 63 20.96 15.99 20.20
C LYS A 63 21.47 16.45 21.57
N GLN A 64 20.61 17.07 22.37
CA GLN A 64 20.95 17.45 23.74
C GLN A 64 21.27 16.22 24.62
N ILE A 65 20.57 15.11 24.45
CA ILE A 65 20.87 13.86 25.14
C ILE A 65 22.24 13.33 24.70
N GLU A 66 22.51 13.28 23.39
CA GLU A 66 23.82 12.86 22.87
C GLU A 66 25.00 13.72 23.40
N GLU A 67 24.80 15.04 23.47
CA GLU A 67 25.79 15.98 24.03
C GLU A 67 26.03 15.74 25.52
N LEU A 68 25.00 15.48 26.31
CA LEU A 68 25.12 15.15 27.75
C LEU A 68 25.80 13.80 27.95
N GLU A 69 25.47 12.77 27.18
CA GLU A 69 26.10 11.45 27.25
C GLU A 69 27.57 11.52 26.85
N SER A 70 27.91 12.27 25.81
CA SER A 70 29.28 12.53 25.38
C SER A 70 30.07 13.28 26.47
N THR A 71 29.48 14.29 27.07
CA THR A 71 30.09 15.06 28.15
C THR A 71 30.35 14.19 29.38
N GLN A 72 29.39 13.34 29.76
CA GLN A 72 29.55 12.38 30.85
C GLN A 72 30.72 11.42 30.58
N ALA A 73 30.80 10.88 29.34
CA ALA A 73 31.87 9.96 28.94
C ALA A 73 33.28 10.60 28.99
N VAL A 74 33.40 11.87 28.57
CA VAL A 74 34.67 12.59 28.50
C VAL A 74 35.11 13.13 29.86
N THR A 75 34.16 13.66 30.65
CA THR A 75 34.51 14.36 31.92
C THR A 75 34.43 13.48 33.13
N GLY A 76 33.81 12.29 33.05
CA GLY A 76 33.58 11.39 34.19
C GLY A 76 32.59 11.95 35.23
N ARG A 77 31.93 13.10 34.92
CA ARG A 77 30.89 13.67 35.80
C ARG A 77 29.59 12.87 35.67
N ASP A 78 28.96 12.56 36.79
CA ASP A 78 27.64 11.91 36.77
C ASP A 78 26.56 12.91 36.33
N LEU A 79 26.06 12.75 35.11
CA LEU A 79 24.95 13.51 34.53
C LEU A 79 23.68 12.67 34.39
N SER A 80 23.60 11.52 35.02
CA SER A 80 22.53 10.52 34.84
C SER A 80 21.15 11.07 35.16
N GLU A 81 21.00 11.89 36.22
CA GLU A 81 19.71 12.53 36.54
C GLU A 81 19.25 13.53 35.46
N MET A 82 20.19 14.31 34.92
CA MET A 82 19.91 15.27 33.87
C MET A 82 19.50 14.56 32.58
N ILE A 83 20.25 13.52 32.21
CA ILE A 83 19.92 12.67 31.03
C ILE A 83 18.56 12.03 31.20
N ARG A 84 18.23 11.52 32.40
CA ARG A 84 16.92 10.93 32.70
C ARG A 84 15.77 11.94 32.54
N THR A 85 15.96 13.15 33.01
CA THR A 85 14.97 14.24 32.89
C THR A 85 14.73 14.58 31.43
N VAL A 86 15.80 14.82 30.64
CA VAL A 86 15.68 15.15 29.22
C VAL A 86 15.08 13.99 28.40
N ARG A 87 15.40 12.73 28.73
CA ARG A 87 14.73 11.56 28.12
C ARG A 87 13.24 11.50 28.44
N SER A 88 12.81 11.87 29.65
CA SER A 88 11.39 11.96 30.01
C SER A 88 10.66 13.06 29.23
N GLU A 89 11.31 14.21 29.05
CA GLU A 89 10.82 15.31 28.22
C GLU A 89 10.69 14.87 26.76
N LEU A 90 11.67 14.16 26.20
CA LEU A 90 11.63 13.59 24.87
C LEU A 90 10.43 12.66 24.67
N LEU A 91 10.19 11.76 25.63
CA LEU A 91 9.03 10.84 25.58
C LEU A 91 7.70 11.60 25.60
N THR A 92 7.60 12.63 26.44
CA THR A 92 6.41 13.47 26.54
C THR A 92 6.19 14.26 25.26
N ALA A 93 7.26 14.85 24.70
CA ALA A 93 7.19 15.58 23.44
C ALA A 93 6.82 14.65 22.26
N LYS A 94 7.41 13.43 22.19
CA LYS A 94 7.03 12.41 21.19
C LYS A 94 5.55 12.02 21.30
N ARG A 95 5.05 11.75 22.52
CA ARG A 95 3.63 11.42 22.74
C ARG A 95 2.73 12.54 22.27
N LYS A 96 3.03 13.78 22.63
CA LYS A 96 2.23 14.94 22.23
C LYS A 96 2.21 15.12 20.71
N LEU A 97 3.38 15.01 20.05
CA LEU A 97 3.51 15.20 18.61
C LEU A 97 2.77 14.13 17.82
N TYR A 98 2.93 12.85 18.19
CA TYR A 98 2.32 11.72 17.48
C TYR A 98 0.87 11.42 17.86
N ALA A 99 0.32 12.05 18.89
CA ALA A 99 -1.08 11.89 19.26
C ALA A 99 -2.05 12.46 18.22
N ASP A 100 -1.65 13.53 17.53
CA ASP A 100 -2.53 14.28 16.62
C ASP A 100 -1.78 14.72 15.35
N LEU A 101 -1.23 13.77 14.63
CA LEU A 101 -0.65 14.03 13.31
C LEU A 101 -1.75 14.44 12.33
N ASN A 102 -1.52 15.51 11.59
CA ASN A 102 -2.40 15.86 10.49
C ASN A 102 -2.26 14.88 9.31
N ALA A 103 -3.17 14.98 8.33
CA ALA A 103 -3.19 14.05 7.21
C ALA A 103 -1.90 14.08 6.37
N TRP A 104 -1.28 15.27 6.21
CA TRP A 104 -0.03 15.40 5.46
C TRP A 104 1.17 14.81 6.22
N GLU A 105 1.27 15.08 7.51
CA GLU A 105 2.30 14.47 8.38
C GLU A 105 2.18 12.94 8.39
N THR A 106 0.94 12.41 8.41
CA THR A 106 0.70 10.97 8.26
C THR A 106 1.27 10.42 6.95
N VAL A 107 1.10 11.13 5.81
CA VAL A 107 1.70 10.75 4.52
C VAL A 107 3.23 10.75 4.62
N GLN A 108 3.81 11.77 5.25
CA GLN A 108 5.27 11.84 5.41
C GLN A 108 5.82 10.67 6.25
N VAL A 109 5.15 10.30 7.34
CA VAL A 109 5.49 9.12 8.15
C VAL A 109 5.32 7.82 7.35
N ALA A 110 4.23 7.68 6.59
CA ALA A 110 3.99 6.50 5.74
C ALA A 110 5.08 6.31 4.67
N ARG A 111 5.63 7.41 4.16
CA ARG A 111 6.68 7.45 3.12
C ARG A 111 8.10 7.56 3.67
N HIS A 112 8.26 7.48 4.99
CA HIS A 112 9.59 7.68 5.59
C HIS A 112 10.60 6.69 5.00
N PRO A 113 11.82 7.13 4.56
CA PRO A 113 12.80 6.27 3.88
C PRO A 113 13.23 5.04 4.67
N ARG A 114 13.22 5.13 6.01
CA ARG A 114 13.57 4.03 6.92
C ARG A 114 12.35 3.21 7.37
N ARG A 115 11.14 3.48 6.82
CA ARG A 115 9.97 2.66 7.15
C ARG A 115 10.19 1.23 6.65
N PRO A 116 9.92 0.21 7.49
CA PRO A 116 10.07 -1.18 7.08
C PRO A 116 9.18 -1.51 5.88
N LEU A 117 9.73 -2.24 4.93
CA LEU A 117 9.07 -2.73 3.73
C LEU A 117 8.62 -4.18 3.91
N THR A 118 7.85 -4.71 2.95
CA THR A 118 7.42 -6.12 2.97
C THR A 118 8.55 -7.12 3.23
N PRO A 119 9.74 -7.03 2.56
CA PRO A 119 10.83 -7.96 2.84
C PRO A 119 11.31 -7.90 4.29
N ASP A 120 11.32 -6.71 4.91
CA ASP A 120 11.75 -6.54 6.30
C ASP A 120 10.77 -7.23 7.26
N TYR A 121 9.46 -7.02 7.05
CA TYR A 121 8.45 -7.68 7.85
C TYR A 121 8.48 -9.20 7.67
N LEU A 122 8.63 -9.70 6.43
CA LEU A 122 8.78 -11.13 6.19
C LEU A 122 9.99 -11.69 6.93
N GLY A 123 11.14 -11.01 6.88
CA GLY A 123 12.36 -11.44 7.59
C GLY A 123 12.24 -11.45 9.11
N MET A 124 11.43 -10.52 9.70
CA MET A 124 11.26 -10.42 11.15
C MET A 124 10.21 -11.38 11.72
N MET A 125 9.11 -11.68 10.98
CA MET A 125 7.96 -12.39 11.53
C MET A 125 7.62 -13.73 10.85
N VAL A 126 8.23 -14.03 9.69
CA VAL A 126 7.91 -15.25 8.92
C VAL A 126 9.09 -16.20 8.92
N ARG A 127 8.82 -17.45 9.28
CA ARG A 127 9.79 -18.56 9.25
C ARG A 127 9.59 -19.40 7.99
N ASP A 128 10.63 -20.07 7.53
CA ASP A 128 10.62 -20.99 6.40
C ASP A 128 10.01 -20.33 5.13
N PHE A 129 10.34 -19.05 4.89
CA PHE A 129 9.80 -18.36 3.72
C PHE A 129 10.42 -18.92 2.43
N CYS A 130 9.56 -19.38 1.53
CA CYS A 130 9.92 -19.89 0.21
C CYS A 130 9.27 -19.01 -0.84
N GLU A 131 10.06 -18.16 -1.51
CA GLU A 131 9.56 -17.25 -2.52
C GLU A 131 9.17 -17.98 -3.80
N LEU A 132 8.09 -17.52 -4.43
CA LEU A 132 7.54 -18.06 -5.67
C LEU A 132 7.46 -16.97 -6.71
N HIS A 133 8.17 -17.15 -7.82
CA HIS A 133 8.31 -16.17 -8.87
C HIS A 133 7.39 -16.41 -10.08
N GLY A 134 7.29 -15.40 -10.94
CA GLY A 134 6.72 -15.44 -12.28
C GLY A 134 5.20 -15.55 -12.35
N ASP A 135 4.63 -14.95 -13.41
CA ASP A 135 3.20 -15.00 -13.71
C ASP A 135 2.84 -16.19 -14.64
N ARG A 136 3.85 -16.89 -15.17
CA ARG A 136 3.74 -18.00 -16.13
C ARG A 136 3.14 -17.63 -17.50
N ASN A 137 3.02 -16.32 -17.78
CA ASN A 137 2.52 -15.82 -19.05
C ASN A 137 3.56 -14.99 -19.79
N PHE A 138 4.17 -14.02 -19.10
CA PHE A 138 5.10 -13.07 -19.71
C PHE A 138 6.44 -13.03 -18.96
N ARG A 139 6.45 -12.59 -17.68
CA ARG A 139 7.68 -12.49 -16.88
C ARG A 139 7.40 -12.43 -15.40
N ASP A 140 8.45 -12.36 -14.60
CA ASP A 140 8.33 -12.00 -13.18
C ASP A 140 8.20 -10.47 -13.01
N ASP A 141 7.59 -10.06 -11.91
CA ASP A 141 7.52 -8.66 -11.48
C ASP A 141 8.00 -8.55 -10.02
N ARG A 142 9.14 -7.90 -9.83
CA ARG A 142 9.77 -7.72 -8.51
C ARG A 142 9.01 -6.76 -7.61
N ALA A 143 8.09 -5.95 -8.16
CA ALA A 143 7.23 -5.06 -7.38
C ALA A 143 6.24 -5.81 -6.48
N ILE A 144 6.01 -7.13 -6.72
CA ILE A 144 5.23 -7.99 -5.84
C ILE A 144 6.05 -9.22 -5.46
N ILE A 145 6.18 -9.44 -4.16
CA ILE A 145 6.74 -10.65 -3.56
C ILE A 145 5.61 -11.62 -3.26
N THR A 146 5.82 -12.90 -3.56
CA THR A 146 4.88 -13.97 -3.24
C THR A 146 5.63 -15.20 -2.71
N GLY A 147 5.11 -15.86 -1.68
CA GLY A 147 5.76 -17.06 -1.16
C GLY A 147 4.98 -17.74 -0.04
N PHE A 148 5.27 -19.02 0.18
CA PHE A 148 4.81 -19.72 1.36
C PHE A 148 5.73 -19.45 2.55
N GLY A 149 5.15 -19.42 3.76
CA GLY A 149 5.91 -19.27 4.99
C GLY A 149 5.06 -19.60 6.21
N ARG A 150 5.65 -19.49 7.40
CA ARG A 150 4.97 -19.72 8.68
C ARG A 150 4.97 -18.44 9.52
N ILE A 151 3.81 -18.06 10.02
CA ILE A 151 3.65 -17.00 11.00
C ILE A 151 2.96 -17.56 12.24
N GLY A 152 3.63 -17.47 13.41
CA GLY A 152 3.18 -18.20 14.60
C GLY A 152 2.93 -19.67 14.27
N PRO A 153 1.73 -20.23 14.58
CA PRO A 153 1.37 -21.61 14.28
C PRO A 153 0.80 -21.83 12.85
N HIS A 154 0.69 -20.78 12.03
CA HIS A 154 -0.02 -20.84 10.77
C HIS A 154 0.93 -20.91 9.56
N LYS A 155 0.69 -21.87 8.65
CA LYS A 155 1.23 -21.85 7.29
C LYS A 155 0.39 -20.88 6.47
N CYS A 156 1.00 -20.00 5.71
CA CYS A 156 0.33 -18.96 4.92
C CYS A 156 0.98 -18.77 3.56
N MET A 157 0.21 -18.28 2.60
CA MET A 157 0.71 -17.62 1.40
C MET A 157 0.83 -16.14 1.71
N PHE A 158 2.03 -15.60 1.59
CA PHE A 158 2.30 -14.17 1.71
C PHE A 158 2.38 -13.55 0.34
N ILE A 159 1.78 -12.38 0.21
CA ILE A 159 1.80 -11.56 -1.00
C ILE A 159 2.01 -10.12 -0.55
N GLY A 160 2.94 -9.39 -1.15
CA GLY A 160 3.15 -8.01 -0.71
C GLY A 160 3.88 -7.17 -1.74
N HIS A 161 3.62 -5.87 -1.70
CA HIS A 161 4.35 -4.93 -2.54
C HIS A 161 5.77 -4.74 -2.02
N ASN A 162 6.71 -4.60 -2.95
CA ASN A 162 8.11 -4.35 -2.67
C ASN A 162 8.58 -3.07 -3.37
N LYS A 163 8.81 -2.01 -2.60
CA LYS A 163 9.28 -0.73 -3.13
C LYS A 163 10.79 -0.70 -3.44
N GLY A 164 11.56 -1.60 -2.81
CA GLY A 164 13.03 -1.53 -2.81
C GLY A 164 13.58 -0.57 -1.77
N LYS A 165 14.75 -0.90 -1.20
CA LYS A 165 15.41 -0.15 -0.12
C LYS A 165 16.25 1.00 -0.65
N ASP A 166 17.11 0.71 -1.60
CA ASP A 166 17.99 1.69 -2.24
C ASP A 166 17.45 2.16 -3.60
N THR A 167 18.14 3.11 -4.21
CA THR A 167 17.71 3.69 -5.48
C THR A 167 17.68 2.67 -6.61
N LYS A 168 18.62 1.72 -6.64
CA LYS A 168 18.70 0.67 -7.65
C LYS A 168 17.51 -0.27 -7.53
N GLU A 169 17.28 -0.82 -6.34
CA GLU A 169 16.14 -1.70 -6.08
C GLU A 169 14.80 -0.99 -6.33
N ARG A 170 14.68 0.28 -5.98
CA ARG A 170 13.46 1.07 -6.25
C ARG A 170 13.17 1.20 -7.72
N LEU A 171 14.19 1.41 -8.54
CA LEU A 171 14.03 1.44 -10.01
C LEU A 171 13.64 0.07 -10.55
N GLU A 172 14.33 -1.01 -10.13
CA GLU A 172 14.03 -2.38 -10.54
C GLU A 172 12.62 -2.83 -10.12
N ASN A 173 12.15 -2.38 -8.97
CA ASN A 173 10.83 -2.69 -8.42
C ASN A 173 9.77 -1.63 -8.78
N CYS A 174 10.07 -0.71 -9.69
CA CYS A 174 9.16 0.37 -10.09
C CYS A 174 8.52 1.09 -8.90
N PHE A 175 9.27 1.30 -7.79
CA PHE A 175 8.79 1.93 -6.55
C PHE A 175 7.58 1.20 -5.93
N GLY A 176 7.44 -0.10 -6.14
CA GLY A 176 6.31 -0.90 -5.70
C GLY A 176 5.06 -0.75 -6.57
N MET A 177 5.17 -0.09 -7.71
CA MET A 177 4.10 0.01 -8.69
C MET A 177 4.13 -1.20 -9.62
N ALA A 178 3.28 -2.19 -9.32
CA ALA A 178 3.28 -3.44 -10.05
C ALA A 178 2.72 -3.31 -11.47
N HIS A 179 3.31 -4.06 -12.38
CA HIS A 179 2.83 -4.31 -13.73
C HIS A 179 1.73 -5.37 -13.73
N PRO A 180 1.03 -5.63 -14.86
CA PRO A 180 0.03 -6.69 -14.96
C PRO A 180 0.54 -8.06 -14.51
N GLU A 181 1.81 -8.33 -14.77
CA GLU A 181 2.49 -9.57 -14.39
C GLU A 181 2.49 -9.78 -12.87
N GLY A 182 2.72 -8.74 -12.10
CA GLY A 182 2.69 -8.79 -10.64
C GLY A 182 1.32 -9.18 -10.10
N TYR A 183 0.24 -8.60 -10.64
CA TYR A 183 -1.13 -8.94 -10.25
C TYR A 183 -1.51 -10.35 -10.68
N ARG A 184 -1.12 -10.79 -11.90
CA ARG A 184 -1.32 -12.17 -12.34
C ARG A 184 -0.54 -13.17 -11.49
N LYS A 185 0.73 -12.84 -11.13
CA LYS A 185 1.54 -13.62 -10.20
C LYS A 185 0.84 -13.75 -8.85
N ALA A 186 0.38 -12.65 -8.28
CA ALA A 186 -0.35 -12.65 -7.01
C ALA A 186 -1.57 -13.57 -7.05
N LEU A 187 -2.43 -13.44 -8.07
CA LEU A 187 -3.61 -14.26 -8.22
C LEU A 187 -3.29 -15.74 -8.37
N ALA A 188 -2.30 -16.08 -9.21
CA ALA A 188 -1.89 -17.48 -9.39
C ALA A 188 -1.45 -18.12 -8.07
N LYS A 189 -0.75 -17.36 -7.20
CA LYS A 189 -0.33 -17.85 -5.88
C LYS A 189 -1.49 -17.89 -4.87
N MET A 190 -2.46 -16.96 -4.96
CA MET A 190 -3.71 -17.04 -4.19
C MET A 190 -4.51 -18.29 -4.54
N LYS A 191 -4.63 -18.63 -5.82
CA LYS A 191 -5.28 -19.86 -6.28
C LYS A 191 -4.53 -21.12 -5.83
N LEU A 192 -3.21 -21.06 -5.80
CA LEU A 192 -2.39 -22.14 -5.26
C LEU A 192 -2.65 -22.33 -3.75
N ALA A 193 -2.73 -21.23 -2.99
CA ALA A 193 -3.08 -21.26 -1.58
C ALA A 193 -4.49 -21.85 -1.34
N GLU A 194 -5.47 -21.43 -2.16
CA GLU A 194 -6.83 -21.99 -2.13
C GLU A 194 -6.83 -23.51 -2.35
N LYS A 195 -6.08 -23.99 -3.35
CA LYS A 195 -5.96 -25.43 -3.66
C LYS A 195 -5.44 -26.23 -2.47
N PHE A 196 -4.52 -25.68 -1.68
CA PHE A 196 -3.95 -26.35 -0.50
C PHE A 196 -4.66 -25.99 0.81
N GLY A 197 -5.74 -25.21 0.79
CA GLY A 197 -6.44 -24.78 1.99
C GLY A 197 -5.62 -23.87 2.91
N VAL A 198 -4.65 -23.14 2.35
CA VAL A 198 -3.72 -22.28 3.09
C VAL A 198 -4.23 -20.83 3.06
N PRO A 199 -4.29 -20.13 4.20
CA PRO A 199 -4.67 -18.73 4.28
C PRO A 199 -3.74 -17.83 3.46
N VAL A 200 -4.26 -16.69 3.01
CA VAL A 200 -3.53 -15.64 2.28
C VAL A 200 -3.36 -14.42 3.18
N VAL A 201 -2.15 -13.88 3.22
CA VAL A 201 -1.81 -12.61 3.90
C VAL A 201 -1.26 -11.65 2.85
N CYS A 202 -1.91 -10.50 2.70
CA CYS A 202 -1.50 -9.46 1.76
C CYS A 202 -0.93 -8.25 2.51
N LEU A 203 0.31 -7.85 2.20
CA LEU A 203 0.96 -6.65 2.72
C LEU A 203 0.99 -5.57 1.64
N ILE A 204 0.28 -4.48 1.86
CA ILE A 204 0.06 -3.43 0.86
C ILE A 204 0.98 -2.25 1.14
N ASP A 205 1.85 -1.93 0.18
CA ASP A 205 2.71 -0.74 0.23
C ASP A 205 3.07 -0.28 -1.18
N THR A 206 2.18 0.46 -1.81
CA THR A 206 2.33 0.98 -3.18
C THR A 206 1.70 2.34 -3.35
N ALA A 207 2.29 3.19 -4.18
CA ALA A 207 1.69 4.44 -4.63
C ALA A 207 0.55 4.23 -5.65
N GLY A 208 0.52 3.07 -6.32
CA GLY A 208 -0.48 2.72 -7.34
C GLY A 208 -0.02 1.56 -8.21
N ALA A 209 -0.79 1.25 -9.24
CA ALA A 209 -0.36 0.36 -10.32
C ALA A 209 0.59 1.11 -11.27
N TYR A 210 1.45 0.39 -12.00
CA TYR A 210 2.38 1.02 -12.94
C TYR A 210 1.62 1.68 -14.10
N PRO A 211 1.79 3.01 -14.33
CA PRO A 211 0.98 3.79 -15.26
C PRO A 211 1.58 3.88 -16.68
N GLY A 212 2.51 3.01 -17.04
CA GLY A 212 3.20 3.06 -18.33
C GLY A 212 2.44 2.38 -19.47
N ILE A 213 2.71 2.78 -20.72
CA ILE A 213 2.09 2.25 -21.93
C ILE A 213 2.19 0.72 -21.98
N GLY A 214 3.37 0.13 -21.69
CA GLY A 214 3.54 -1.30 -21.69
C GLY A 214 2.68 -2.05 -20.67
N ALA A 215 2.25 -1.40 -19.56
CA ALA A 215 1.29 -1.99 -18.63
C ALA A 215 -0.14 -1.94 -19.21
N GLU A 216 -0.51 -0.84 -19.87
CA GLU A 216 -1.80 -0.74 -20.56
C GLU A 216 -1.92 -1.79 -21.67
N GLU A 217 -0.91 -1.93 -22.53
CA GLU A 217 -0.87 -2.93 -23.60
C GLU A 217 -1.00 -4.37 -23.08
N ARG A 218 -0.47 -4.66 -21.91
CA ARG A 218 -0.55 -5.98 -21.27
C ARG A 218 -1.72 -6.13 -20.30
N GLY A 219 -2.65 -5.16 -20.29
CA GLY A 219 -3.95 -5.24 -19.63
C GLY A 219 -3.89 -5.04 -18.12
N ILE A 220 -3.27 -3.97 -17.63
CA ILE A 220 -3.17 -3.66 -16.19
C ILE A 220 -4.55 -3.55 -15.53
N ALA A 221 -5.50 -2.85 -16.15
CA ALA A 221 -6.85 -2.69 -15.62
C ALA A 221 -7.58 -4.04 -15.53
N TYR A 222 -7.43 -4.88 -16.56
CA TYR A 222 -8.01 -6.22 -16.59
C TYR A 222 -7.41 -7.11 -15.48
N ALA A 223 -6.09 -7.11 -15.33
CA ALA A 223 -5.42 -7.92 -14.29
C ALA A 223 -5.89 -7.54 -12.88
N ILE A 224 -6.02 -6.25 -12.60
CA ILE A 224 -6.56 -5.75 -11.33
C ILE A 224 -8.04 -6.17 -11.16
N ALA A 225 -8.88 -5.96 -12.16
CA ALA A 225 -10.30 -6.30 -12.10
C ALA A 225 -10.53 -7.81 -11.86
N VAL A 226 -9.77 -8.66 -12.52
CA VAL A 226 -9.82 -10.12 -12.29
C VAL A 226 -9.39 -10.47 -10.86
N ASN A 227 -8.33 -9.84 -10.36
CA ASN A 227 -7.91 -10.05 -8.97
C ASN A 227 -9.01 -9.69 -7.98
N LEU A 228 -9.67 -8.53 -8.13
CA LEU A 228 -10.78 -8.12 -7.27
C LEU A 228 -11.90 -9.17 -7.25
N MET A 229 -12.31 -9.62 -8.44
CA MET A 229 -13.36 -10.62 -8.59
C MET A 229 -12.97 -11.96 -7.95
N GLU A 230 -11.77 -12.44 -8.23
CA GLU A 230 -11.31 -13.75 -7.76
C GLU A 230 -10.99 -13.77 -6.27
N MET A 231 -10.39 -12.70 -5.73
CA MET A 231 -10.17 -12.56 -4.29
C MET A 231 -11.48 -12.60 -3.50
N ALA A 232 -12.54 -12.00 -4.03
CA ALA A 232 -13.86 -12.05 -3.41
C ALA A 232 -14.40 -13.49 -3.30
N ARG A 233 -13.94 -14.41 -4.17
CA ARG A 233 -14.41 -15.80 -4.29
C ARG A 233 -13.49 -16.85 -3.62
N LEU A 234 -12.29 -16.46 -3.15
CA LEU A 234 -11.34 -17.38 -2.52
C LEU A 234 -11.95 -18.10 -1.31
N LYS A 235 -11.88 -19.41 -1.29
CA LYS A 235 -12.45 -20.27 -0.22
C LYS A 235 -11.55 -20.40 1.01
N VAL A 236 -10.49 -19.65 1.09
CA VAL A 236 -9.55 -19.58 2.22
C VAL A 236 -9.59 -18.22 2.88
N PRO A 237 -9.20 -18.10 4.16
CA PRO A 237 -9.06 -16.81 4.84
C PRO A 237 -8.09 -15.89 4.12
N VAL A 238 -8.47 -14.62 3.96
CA VAL A 238 -7.65 -13.56 3.36
C VAL A 238 -7.58 -12.39 4.33
N VAL A 239 -6.36 -12.03 4.76
CA VAL A 239 -6.07 -10.88 5.62
C VAL A 239 -5.21 -9.89 4.84
N CYS A 240 -5.69 -8.66 4.68
CA CYS A 240 -4.97 -7.59 3.99
C CYS A 240 -4.56 -6.51 4.99
N VAL A 241 -3.31 -6.06 4.92
CA VAL A 241 -2.80 -4.99 5.79
C VAL A 241 -2.06 -3.94 4.97
N VAL A 242 -2.48 -2.69 5.09
CA VAL A 242 -1.75 -1.55 4.53
C VAL A 242 -0.63 -1.18 5.51
N ILE A 243 0.62 -1.43 5.11
CA ILE A 243 1.80 -1.24 5.97
C ILE A 243 2.48 0.13 5.77
N GLY A 244 2.14 0.85 4.71
CA GLY A 244 2.65 2.18 4.39
C GLY A 244 1.69 2.93 3.49
N GLU A 245 1.87 2.86 2.20
CA GLU A 245 1.00 3.50 1.22
C GLU A 245 0.02 2.49 0.61
N GLY A 246 -1.27 2.80 0.64
CA GLY A 246 -2.31 2.06 -0.06
C GLY A 246 -2.85 2.87 -1.23
N GLY A 247 -2.15 2.88 -2.37
CA GLY A 247 -2.48 3.72 -3.51
C GLY A 247 -3.39 3.04 -4.53
N SER A 248 -4.56 3.62 -4.77
CA SER A 248 -5.43 3.40 -5.92
C SER A 248 -5.71 1.91 -6.23
N GLY A 249 -5.90 1.60 -7.52
CA GLY A 249 -6.08 0.24 -8.03
C GLY A 249 -4.91 -0.69 -7.73
N GLY A 250 -3.70 -0.15 -7.57
CA GLY A 250 -2.53 -0.93 -7.17
C GLY A 250 -2.71 -1.62 -5.84
N ALA A 251 -3.16 -0.89 -4.84
CA ALA A 251 -3.47 -1.43 -3.53
C ALA A 251 -4.68 -2.38 -3.56
N LEU A 252 -5.74 -2.02 -4.31
CA LEU A 252 -6.93 -2.84 -4.45
C LEU A 252 -6.65 -4.19 -5.10
N GLY A 253 -5.72 -4.27 -6.05
CA GLY A 253 -5.38 -5.51 -6.77
C GLY A 253 -4.94 -6.67 -5.89
N ILE A 254 -4.54 -6.40 -4.63
CA ILE A 254 -4.29 -7.41 -3.59
C ILE A 254 -5.00 -7.07 -2.26
N GLY A 255 -5.99 -6.17 -2.27
CA GLY A 255 -6.60 -5.56 -1.09
C GLY A 255 -7.99 -6.07 -0.71
N VAL A 256 -8.52 -7.11 -1.36
CA VAL A 256 -9.84 -7.67 -1.07
C VAL A 256 -9.74 -8.85 -0.12
N GLY A 257 -10.22 -8.70 1.11
CA GLY A 257 -10.07 -9.72 2.15
C GLY A 257 -11.26 -9.85 3.10
N ASP A 258 -11.17 -10.86 3.96
CA ASP A 258 -12.10 -11.06 5.08
C ASP A 258 -11.87 -10.05 6.19
N ARG A 259 -10.60 -9.63 6.36
CA ARG A 259 -10.18 -8.52 7.22
C ARG A 259 -9.24 -7.61 6.43
N VAL A 260 -9.48 -6.32 6.52
CA VAL A 260 -8.63 -5.28 5.96
C VAL A 260 -8.25 -4.34 7.08
N ALA A 261 -6.96 -4.32 7.43
CA ALA A 261 -6.42 -3.44 8.44
C ALA A 261 -5.36 -2.52 7.85
N MET A 262 -4.94 -1.55 8.62
CA MET A 262 -3.79 -0.72 8.28
C MET A 262 -3.04 -0.29 9.52
N PHE A 263 -1.77 0.02 9.37
CA PHE A 263 -1.00 0.66 10.41
C PHE A 263 -1.53 2.06 10.74
N GLU A 264 -1.32 2.49 11.97
CA GLU A 264 -1.81 3.78 12.49
C GLU A 264 -1.39 4.97 11.64
N HIS A 265 -0.14 4.98 11.16
CA HIS A 265 0.44 6.03 10.34
C HIS A 265 0.60 5.63 8.86
N ALA A 266 -0.14 4.63 8.41
CA ALA A 266 -0.34 4.34 6.99
C ALA A 266 -1.48 5.20 6.42
N TYR A 267 -1.59 5.25 5.09
CA TYR A 267 -2.76 5.83 4.44
C TYR A 267 -3.28 4.93 3.31
N TYR A 268 -4.58 5.03 3.03
CA TYR A 268 -5.23 4.27 1.96
C TYR A 268 -6.16 5.19 1.16
N SER A 269 -5.83 5.43 -0.09
CA SER A 269 -6.48 6.44 -0.93
C SER A 269 -6.61 6.02 -2.37
N VAL A 270 -7.65 6.51 -3.04
CA VAL A 270 -7.86 6.33 -4.49
C VAL A 270 -6.82 7.09 -5.32
N ILE A 271 -6.25 8.16 -4.78
CA ILE A 271 -5.29 9.04 -5.46
C ILE A 271 -4.29 9.61 -4.44
N SER A 272 -3.07 9.92 -4.87
CA SER A 272 -2.12 10.64 -4.02
C SER A 272 -2.58 12.07 -3.77
N PRO A 273 -2.23 12.69 -2.62
CA PRO A 273 -2.56 14.09 -2.36
C PRO A 273 -2.07 15.04 -3.44
N GLU A 274 -0.87 14.81 -3.96
CA GLU A 274 -0.26 15.60 -5.03
C GLU A 274 -1.02 15.44 -6.35
N GLY A 275 -1.43 14.21 -6.68
CA GLY A 275 -2.24 13.94 -7.87
C GLY A 275 -3.61 14.61 -7.78
N CYS A 276 -4.26 14.53 -6.63
CA CYS A 276 -5.52 15.22 -6.35
C CYS A 276 -5.37 16.74 -6.49
N ALA A 277 -4.31 17.30 -5.90
CA ALA A 277 -4.02 18.74 -5.98
C ALA A 277 -3.76 19.17 -7.42
N ALA A 278 -2.99 18.42 -8.18
CA ALA A 278 -2.71 18.71 -9.58
C ALA A 278 -3.97 18.72 -10.45
N ILE A 279 -4.93 17.83 -10.18
CA ILE A 279 -6.20 17.78 -10.93
C ILE A 279 -7.11 18.95 -10.54
N LEU A 280 -7.33 19.17 -9.25
CA LEU A 280 -8.32 20.14 -8.77
C LEU A 280 -7.80 21.60 -8.81
N TRP A 281 -6.55 21.82 -8.43
CA TRP A 281 -5.96 23.17 -8.34
C TRP A 281 -4.87 23.46 -9.37
N LYS A 282 -4.58 22.52 -10.27
CA LYS A 282 -3.53 22.66 -11.29
C LYS A 282 -2.11 22.85 -10.74
N SER A 283 -1.92 22.65 -9.42
CA SER A 283 -0.63 22.74 -8.74
C SER A 283 -0.52 21.69 -7.63
N ALA A 284 0.64 21.03 -7.54
CA ALA A 284 0.95 20.09 -6.46
C ALA A 284 1.19 20.77 -5.10
N GLU A 285 1.37 22.10 -5.05
CA GLU A 285 1.57 22.88 -3.82
C GLU A 285 0.38 22.77 -2.85
N HIS A 286 -0.82 22.48 -3.37
CA HIS A 286 -2.03 22.25 -2.58
C HIS A 286 -2.16 20.84 -2.02
N ALA A 287 -1.09 20.01 -2.04
CA ALA A 287 -1.11 18.63 -1.57
C ALA A 287 -1.58 18.50 -0.11
N GLN A 288 -1.22 19.44 0.77
CA GLN A 288 -1.67 19.43 2.17
C GLN A 288 -3.17 19.64 2.29
N THR A 289 -3.74 20.54 1.49
CA THR A 289 -5.20 20.79 1.42
C THR A 289 -5.92 19.57 0.88
N ALA A 290 -5.39 18.96 -0.18
CA ALA A 290 -5.92 17.71 -0.73
C ALA A 290 -5.88 16.57 0.29
N ALA A 291 -4.76 16.41 1.01
CA ALA A 291 -4.60 15.41 2.06
C ALA A 291 -5.69 15.51 3.13
N LYS A 292 -6.00 16.71 3.59
CA LYS A 292 -7.06 16.97 4.57
C LYS A 292 -8.45 16.61 4.00
N ALA A 293 -8.70 16.91 2.73
CA ALA A 293 -10.00 16.68 2.08
C ALA A 293 -10.25 15.19 1.78
N LEU A 294 -9.22 14.42 1.45
CA LEU A 294 -9.32 13.02 1.04
C LEU A 294 -9.71 12.05 2.16
N LYS A 295 -9.53 12.40 3.43
CA LYS A 295 -9.90 11.58 4.60
C LYS A 295 -9.38 10.15 4.56
N PHE A 296 -8.15 9.95 4.18
CA PHE A 296 -7.53 8.65 3.89
C PHE A 296 -6.72 8.06 5.07
N THR A 297 -6.69 8.74 6.22
CA THR A 297 -5.96 8.27 7.40
C THR A 297 -6.67 7.09 8.06
N SER A 298 -5.94 6.30 8.83
CA SER A 298 -6.48 5.13 9.53
C SER A 298 -7.69 5.47 10.42
N LYS A 299 -7.63 6.60 11.13
CA LYS A 299 -8.71 7.10 11.99
C LYS A 299 -9.98 7.40 11.19
N GLU A 300 -9.83 8.08 10.04
CA GLU A 300 -10.98 8.43 9.19
C GLU A 300 -11.57 7.21 8.48
N LEU A 301 -10.73 6.34 7.92
CA LEU A 301 -11.20 5.14 7.22
C LEU A 301 -11.89 4.15 8.17
N ARG A 302 -11.43 4.07 9.42
CA ARG A 302 -12.11 3.26 10.46
C ARG A 302 -13.49 3.82 10.79
N LYS A 303 -13.64 5.15 10.89
CA LYS A 303 -14.96 5.81 11.10
C LYS A 303 -15.91 5.58 9.93
N LEU A 304 -15.39 5.53 8.69
CA LEU A 304 -16.15 5.27 7.47
C LEU A 304 -16.43 3.78 7.23
N ASN A 305 -16.00 2.88 8.13
CA ASN A 305 -16.11 1.42 7.99
C ASN A 305 -15.48 0.86 6.69
N LEU A 306 -14.44 1.54 6.16
CA LEU A 306 -13.70 1.07 4.99
C LEU A 306 -12.60 0.09 5.36
N ILE A 307 -12.11 0.14 6.59
CA ILE A 307 -11.18 -0.81 7.19
C ILE A 307 -11.77 -1.40 8.46
N ASP A 308 -11.33 -2.63 8.80
CA ASP A 308 -11.82 -3.35 9.97
C ASP A 308 -11.05 -2.98 11.25
N ASP A 309 -9.73 -2.77 11.15
CA ASP A 309 -8.88 -2.54 12.31
C ASP A 309 -7.73 -1.57 12.01
N VAL A 310 -7.22 -0.94 13.06
CA VAL A 310 -6.01 -0.12 13.05
C VAL A 310 -4.95 -0.76 13.92
N ILE A 311 -3.82 -1.13 13.33
CA ILE A 311 -2.68 -1.71 14.04
C ILE A 311 -1.83 -0.57 14.59
N LYS A 312 -1.62 -0.55 15.90
CA LYS A 312 -0.82 0.47 16.57
C LYS A 312 0.64 0.36 16.19
N GLU A 313 1.25 1.50 15.95
CA GLU A 313 2.68 1.63 15.71
C GLU A 313 3.41 1.98 17.02
N PRO A 314 4.72 1.67 17.10
CA PRO A 314 5.57 2.17 18.15
C PRO A 314 5.56 3.71 18.20
N LEU A 315 5.84 4.27 19.36
CA LEU A 315 5.92 5.72 19.51
C LEU A 315 6.99 6.32 18.60
N GLY A 316 6.58 7.22 17.72
CA GLY A 316 7.43 7.78 16.68
C GLY A 316 7.36 7.06 15.34
N GLY A 317 6.47 6.05 15.19
CA GLY A 317 6.22 5.33 13.94
C GLY A 317 7.08 4.09 13.74
N ALA A 318 6.70 3.25 12.79
CA ALA A 318 7.34 1.97 12.50
C ALA A 318 8.82 2.09 12.11
N HIS A 319 9.25 3.22 11.58
CA HIS A 319 10.65 3.48 11.19
C HIS A 319 11.60 3.70 12.39
N ARG A 320 11.05 4.00 13.57
CA ARG A 320 11.81 4.19 14.81
C ARG A 320 12.06 2.86 15.55
N ASP A 321 11.11 1.95 15.48
CA ASP A 321 11.23 0.61 16.06
C ASP A 321 10.56 -0.43 15.13
N PRO A 322 11.32 -0.89 14.11
CA PRO A 322 10.84 -1.90 13.17
C PRO A 322 10.43 -3.21 13.83
N ALA A 323 11.14 -3.62 14.89
CA ALA A 323 10.88 -4.89 15.57
C ALA A 323 9.55 -4.85 16.34
N ALA A 324 9.26 -3.78 17.06
CA ALA A 324 8.00 -3.61 17.76
C ALA A 324 6.81 -3.47 16.77
N ALA A 325 7.04 -2.80 15.63
CA ALA A 325 6.03 -2.74 14.55
C ALA A 325 5.75 -4.13 13.96
N ALA A 326 6.79 -4.93 13.71
CA ALA A 326 6.65 -6.30 13.22
C ALA A 326 5.92 -7.19 14.23
N ALA A 327 6.24 -7.09 15.53
CA ALA A 327 5.55 -7.82 16.58
C ALA A 327 4.05 -7.48 16.66
N SER A 328 3.70 -6.19 16.50
CA SER A 328 2.30 -5.74 16.46
C SER A 328 1.56 -6.31 15.25
N LEU A 329 2.22 -6.33 14.08
CA LEU A 329 1.69 -6.88 12.83
C LEU A 329 1.51 -8.40 12.94
N GLU A 330 2.52 -9.13 13.44
CA GLU A 330 2.47 -10.57 13.65
C GLU A 330 1.30 -10.95 14.56
N LYS A 331 1.20 -10.28 15.71
CA LYS A 331 0.11 -10.51 16.66
C LYS A 331 -1.25 -10.35 15.98
N TYR A 332 -1.46 -9.26 15.25
CA TYR A 332 -2.72 -9.00 14.55
C TYR A 332 -3.05 -10.09 13.51
N ILE A 333 -2.06 -10.48 12.69
CA ILE A 333 -2.26 -11.50 11.66
C ILE A 333 -2.58 -12.86 12.31
N VAL A 334 -1.82 -13.27 13.34
CA VAL A 334 -2.03 -14.56 14.03
C VAL A 334 -3.42 -14.62 14.67
N GLU A 335 -3.85 -13.55 15.35
CA GLU A 335 -5.19 -13.49 15.95
C GLU A 335 -6.29 -13.52 14.88
N SER A 336 -6.12 -12.77 13.80
CA SER A 336 -7.06 -12.75 12.68
C SER A 336 -7.20 -14.13 12.02
N LEU A 337 -6.09 -14.81 11.77
CA LEU A 337 -6.09 -16.11 11.16
C LEU A 337 -6.70 -17.18 12.10
N ARG A 338 -6.44 -17.10 13.41
CA ARG A 338 -7.04 -17.99 14.40
C ARG A 338 -8.57 -17.92 14.37
N ASP A 339 -9.12 -16.70 14.25
CA ASP A 339 -10.56 -16.48 14.23
C ASP A 339 -11.18 -16.93 12.88
N LEU A 340 -10.57 -16.54 11.77
CA LEU A 340 -11.08 -16.82 10.44
C LEU A 340 -11.02 -18.33 10.09
N LYS A 341 -9.99 -19.05 10.52
CA LYS A 341 -9.85 -20.50 10.27
C LYS A 341 -10.90 -21.36 10.98
N ARG A 342 -11.61 -20.82 11.97
CA ARG A 342 -12.74 -21.50 12.63
C ARG A 342 -14.02 -21.40 11.82
N VAL A 343 -14.06 -20.54 10.82
CA VAL A 343 -15.25 -20.28 10.01
C VAL A 343 -15.27 -21.23 8.81
N LYS A 344 -16.42 -21.86 8.55
CA LYS A 344 -16.59 -22.71 7.35
C LYS A 344 -16.46 -21.88 6.07
N PRO A 345 -15.89 -22.44 4.99
CA PRO A 345 -15.66 -21.68 3.73
C PRO A 345 -16.91 -20.98 3.18
N GLU A 346 -18.08 -21.63 3.21
CA GLU A 346 -19.33 -21.04 2.70
C GLU A 346 -19.76 -19.82 3.53
N THR A 347 -19.57 -19.90 4.85
CA THR A 347 -19.87 -18.79 5.77
C THR A 347 -18.87 -17.66 5.59
N LEU A 348 -17.59 -17.99 5.36
CA LEU A 348 -16.52 -17.03 5.08
C LEU A 348 -16.85 -16.21 3.84
N LEU A 349 -17.22 -16.88 2.73
CA LEU A 349 -17.61 -16.21 1.49
C LEU A 349 -18.83 -15.31 1.66
N LYS A 350 -19.87 -15.79 2.37
CA LYS A 350 -21.07 -14.99 2.66
C LYS A 350 -20.73 -13.74 3.47
N ARG A 351 -19.86 -13.85 4.49
CA ARG A 351 -19.41 -12.72 5.32
C ARG A 351 -18.59 -11.72 4.50
N ARG A 352 -17.64 -12.20 3.67
CA ARG A 352 -16.82 -11.37 2.78
C ARG A 352 -17.71 -10.61 1.79
N TYR A 353 -18.66 -11.29 1.14
CA TYR A 353 -19.61 -10.65 0.23
C TYR A 353 -20.46 -9.59 0.94
N LYS A 354 -21.02 -9.91 2.11
CA LYS A 354 -21.78 -8.96 2.91
C LYS A 354 -20.95 -7.73 3.24
N ARG A 355 -19.71 -7.93 3.75
CA ARG A 355 -18.77 -6.85 4.04
C ARG A 355 -18.55 -5.94 2.83
N LEU A 356 -18.26 -6.50 1.67
CA LEU A 356 -18.03 -5.73 0.44
C LEU A 356 -19.27 -4.91 0.02
N ARG A 357 -20.47 -5.46 0.22
CA ARG A 357 -21.71 -4.76 -0.08
C ARG A 357 -22.06 -3.64 0.89
N GLU A 358 -21.56 -3.74 2.12
CA GLU A 358 -21.79 -2.77 3.20
C GLU A 358 -20.65 -1.74 3.33
N LEU A 359 -19.61 -1.82 2.49
CA LEU A 359 -18.56 -0.80 2.44
C LEU A 359 -19.13 0.56 2.05
N GLY A 360 -18.78 1.57 2.83
CA GLY A 360 -19.26 2.93 2.66
C GLY A 360 -20.58 3.15 3.40
N SER A 361 -20.57 4.10 4.33
CA SER A 361 -21.79 4.58 4.96
C SER A 361 -22.45 5.59 4.04
N PHE A 362 -23.72 5.39 3.75
CA PHE A 362 -24.54 6.44 3.13
C PHE A 362 -24.75 7.55 4.15
N PHE A 363 -24.51 8.78 3.74
CA PHE A 363 -24.92 9.92 4.57
C PHE A 363 -26.44 9.97 4.54
N THR A 364 -27.10 9.60 5.64
CA THR A 364 -28.45 10.07 5.89
C THR A 364 -28.30 11.54 6.28
N VAL A 365 -28.77 12.42 5.42
CA VAL A 365 -28.96 13.82 5.82
C VAL A 365 -29.97 13.80 6.95
N GLU A 366 -29.56 14.15 8.16
CA GLU A 366 -30.49 14.36 9.28
C GLU A 366 -31.50 15.40 8.83
N GLY A 367 -32.78 15.01 8.73
CA GLY A 367 -33.88 15.89 8.27
C GLY A 367 -34.64 15.38 7.05
N ALA A 368 -34.14 14.44 6.27
CA ALA A 368 -34.97 13.69 5.34
C ALA A 368 -35.81 12.72 6.16
N ALA A 369 -37.06 13.08 6.45
CA ALA A 369 -38.05 12.16 7.01
C ALA A 369 -37.87 10.81 6.31
N ALA A 370 -37.60 9.76 7.07
CA ALA A 370 -37.51 8.41 6.55
C ALA A 370 -38.81 8.14 5.81
N ALA A 371 -38.79 8.33 4.48
CA ALA A 371 -39.86 7.85 3.63
C ALA A 371 -39.85 6.34 3.87
N LYS A 372 -40.76 5.89 4.72
CA LYS A 372 -41.11 4.48 4.87
C LYS A 372 -41.34 4.00 3.47
N ILE A 373 -40.38 3.32 2.87
CA ILE A 373 -40.61 2.44 1.73
C ILE A 373 -41.48 1.34 2.32
N SER A 374 -42.78 1.58 2.40
CA SER A 374 -43.74 0.53 2.67
C SER A 374 -43.55 -0.46 1.55
N ALA A 375 -43.30 -1.71 1.90
CA ALA A 375 -43.28 -2.82 1.00
C ALA A 375 -44.65 -2.85 0.29
N THR A 376 -44.75 -2.18 -0.83
CA THR A 376 -45.87 -2.30 -1.72
C THR A 376 -45.78 -3.69 -2.34
N LYS A 377 -46.77 -4.51 -1.97
CA LYS A 377 -47.06 -5.82 -2.61
C LYS A 377 -46.91 -5.68 -4.14
N PRO A 378 -46.43 -6.72 -4.84
CA PRO A 378 -46.29 -6.67 -6.30
C PRO A 378 -47.66 -6.38 -6.94
N ARG A 379 -47.75 -5.22 -7.59
CA ARG A 379 -48.94 -4.87 -8.40
C ARG A 379 -49.02 -5.83 -9.56
N THR A 380 -50.13 -6.57 -9.63
CA THR A 380 -50.57 -7.39 -10.76
C THR A 380 -50.50 -6.61 -12.06
N ARG A 381 -50.12 -7.30 -13.09
CA ARG A 381 -49.83 -6.91 -14.47
C ARG A 381 -51.09 -6.42 -15.23
N ALA A 382 -51.66 -5.27 -14.84
CA ALA A 382 -52.74 -4.64 -15.64
C ALA A 382 -52.67 -3.12 -15.46
N ALA A 383 -52.37 -2.44 -16.56
CA ALA A 383 -52.37 -1.00 -16.80
C ALA A 383 -50.97 -0.34 -16.95
N ILE A 384 -50.26 -0.73 -18.01
CA ILE A 384 -49.23 0.13 -18.58
C ILE A 384 -49.89 0.95 -19.68
N LYS A 385 -50.35 2.15 -19.36
CA LYS A 385 -50.67 3.17 -20.39
C LYS A 385 -49.34 3.68 -20.94
N ARG A 386 -49.21 3.61 -22.28
CA ARG A 386 -48.02 4.03 -23.03
C ARG A 386 -47.70 5.49 -22.71
N ALA A 387 -46.44 5.73 -22.29
CA ALA A 387 -45.85 7.08 -22.23
C ALA A 387 -45.60 7.59 -23.67
N PRO A 388 -45.67 8.92 -23.90
CA PRO A 388 -45.47 9.48 -25.22
C PRO A 388 -44.02 9.31 -25.69
N LYS A 389 -43.86 8.99 -26.99
CA LYS A 389 -42.55 8.90 -27.65
C LYS A 389 -41.88 10.27 -27.65
N VAL A 390 -40.71 10.36 -27.04
CA VAL A 390 -39.79 11.48 -27.26
C VAL A 390 -39.11 11.28 -28.61
N ILE A 391 -39.40 12.17 -29.55
CA ILE A 391 -38.75 12.22 -30.87
C ILE A 391 -37.41 12.94 -30.65
N VAL A 392 -36.29 12.21 -30.72
CA VAL A 392 -34.98 12.82 -30.80
C VAL A 392 -34.68 13.11 -32.26
N ALA A 393 -34.53 14.38 -32.60
CA ALA A 393 -34.10 14.81 -33.92
C ALA A 393 -32.66 14.40 -34.22
N PRO A 394 -32.32 13.97 -35.45
CA PRO A 394 -30.94 13.59 -35.76
C PRO A 394 -30.04 14.83 -35.83
N ALA A 395 -28.90 14.76 -35.18
CA ALA A 395 -27.84 15.74 -35.27
C ALA A 395 -27.21 15.70 -36.66
N THR A 396 -27.33 16.79 -37.39
CA THR A 396 -26.66 17.01 -38.69
C THR A 396 -25.18 17.23 -38.46
N ALA A 397 -24.34 16.24 -38.78
CA ALA A 397 -22.92 16.40 -38.88
C ALA A 397 -22.54 17.26 -40.10
N ARG A 398 -21.89 18.40 -39.91
CA ARG A 398 -21.20 19.12 -41.00
C ARG A 398 -19.81 18.48 -41.19
N PRO A 399 -19.42 18.21 -42.45
CA PRO A 399 -18.06 17.73 -42.73
C PRO A 399 -17.06 18.89 -42.60
N VAL A 400 -15.95 18.66 -41.91
CA VAL A 400 -14.78 19.56 -41.89
C VAL A 400 -13.96 19.19 -43.12
N ALA A 401 -13.76 20.14 -44.01
CA ALA A 401 -12.81 20.02 -45.14
C ALA A 401 -11.41 20.07 -44.61
N ILE A 402 -10.57 19.09 -45.00
CA ILE A 402 -9.14 19.11 -44.85
C ILE A 402 -8.59 19.73 -46.14
N GLU A 403 -8.05 20.92 -46.09
CA GLU A 403 -7.17 21.47 -47.13
C GLU A 403 -5.74 20.98 -46.93
N ALA A 404 -5.07 20.75 -48.04
CA ALA A 404 -3.79 20.06 -48.25
C ALA A 404 -2.57 20.80 -47.63
#